data_e4f11a878f7e6ce40ec247a1d8832cc1
#
_entry.id   e4f11a878f7e6ce40ec247a1d8832cc1
#
_cell.length_a   1.000
_cell.length_b   1.000
_cell.length_c   1.000
_cell.angle_alpha   90.00
_cell.angle_beta   90.00
_cell.angle_gamma   90.00
#
_symmetry.space_group_name_H-M   'P 1'
#
loop_
_entity.id
_entity.type
_entity.pdbx_description
1 polymer ?
#
loop_
_entity_poly.entity_id
_entity_poly.type
_entity_poly.pdbx_seq_one_letter_code
_entity_poly.pdbx_strand_id
1 'polypeptide(L)'
;SYLVAIKGPLTTPVGGGYRSLNVALRQELDLYTCLRPVRWFEGVPSPLKSPGDTNMVIFRENSEDIYAGIEYQADSDEAKKVVDFLINEMGATKIRFPQNVGIGIKPVSAEGTKRLVRKSIQYAIDQDLPSVTLVHKGNIMKFTEGSFRDWGYELAIEEFGGELLDGGPWVKISNPNTGNDIIIKDVIADAMLQQVLLRPREYSVIATLNLNGDYLSDALAAQVGGI
;
A
#
# COMPACT_ATOMS: atom_id res chain seq x y z
N SER A 1 -3.61 6.05 30.07
CA SER A 1 -2.92 5.86 28.78
C SER A 1 -3.26 7.00 27.85
N TYR A 2 -2.29 7.51 27.12
CA TYR A 2 -2.50 8.53 26.10
C TYR A 2 -2.88 7.86 24.78
N LEU A 3 -3.87 8.43 24.07
CA LEU A 3 -4.34 7.91 22.78
C LEU A 3 -3.62 8.54 21.56
N VAL A 4 -2.87 9.62 21.80
CA VAL A 4 -2.18 10.38 20.77
C VAL A 4 -0.74 10.64 21.20
N ALA A 5 0.19 10.47 20.27
CA ALA A 5 1.60 10.80 20.44
C ALA A 5 2.13 11.55 19.22
N ILE A 6 3.11 12.41 19.44
CA ILE A 6 3.85 13.12 18.38
C ILE A 6 5.29 12.59 18.38
N LYS A 7 5.78 12.24 17.17
CA LYS A 7 7.13 11.73 16.94
C LYS A 7 7.80 12.57 15.86
N GLY A 8 9.06 12.89 16.05
CA GLY A 8 9.91 13.47 15.00
C GLY A 8 10.37 12.40 13.98
N PRO A 9 11.07 12.80 12.90
CA PRO A 9 11.64 11.88 11.95
C PRO A 9 12.71 10.99 12.60
N LEU A 10 12.75 9.73 12.17
CA LEU A 10 13.77 8.76 12.59
C LEU A 10 14.40 8.15 11.33
N THR A 11 15.72 8.19 11.25
CA THR A 11 16.48 7.59 10.15
C THR A 11 16.79 6.14 10.48
N THR A 12 16.60 5.26 9.51
CA THR A 12 17.05 3.85 9.58
C THR A 12 18.46 3.77 9.01
N PRO A 13 19.46 3.23 9.74
CA PRO A 13 20.82 3.05 9.23
C PRO A 13 20.84 2.15 7.99
N VAL A 14 21.69 2.49 7.03
CA VAL A 14 21.97 1.64 5.88
C VAL A 14 23.09 0.66 6.27
N GLY A 15 22.89 -0.64 6.04
CA GLY A 15 23.83 -1.70 6.41
C GLY A 15 23.53 -2.35 7.76
N GLY A 16 24.46 -3.19 8.26
CA GLY A 16 24.27 -3.92 9.52
C GLY A 16 24.00 -3.00 10.71
N GLY A 17 22.95 -3.28 11.46
CA GLY A 17 22.54 -2.50 12.61
C GLY A 17 21.20 -2.96 13.19
N TYR A 18 20.57 -2.13 14.01
CA TYR A 18 19.26 -2.43 14.55
C TYR A 18 18.14 -2.20 13.52
N ARG A 19 17.03 -2.93 13.69
CA ARG A 19 15.82 -2.73 12.88
C ARG A 19 15.30 -1.30 13.03
N SER A 20 14.65 -0.81 11.99
CA SER A 20 14.00 0.51 12.01
C SER A 20 13.09 0.67 13.23
N LEU A 21 13.34 1.70 14.03
CA LEU A 21 12.48 2.04 15.18
C LEU A 21 11.06 2.39 14.71
N ASN A 22 10.91 2.95 13.50
CA ASN A 22 9.60 3.20 12.92
C ASN A 22 8.83 1.91 12.71
N VAL A 23 9.48 0.87 12.18
CA VAL A 23 8.84 -0.45 11.98
C VAL A 23 8.48 -1.09 13.32
N ALA A 24 9.37 -1.01 14.32
CA ALA A 24 9.09 -1.52 15.67
C ALA A 24 7.84 -0.85 16.28
N LEU A 25 7.74 0.47 16.25
CA LEU A 25 6.58 1.20 16.75
C LEU A 25 5.28 0.80 16.03
N ARG A 26 5.33 0.62 14.72
CA ARG A 26 4.17 0.21 13.93
C ARG A 26 3.66 -1.17 14.32
N GLN A 27 4.56 -2.11 14.57
CA GLN A 27 4.24 -3.48 14.95
C GLN A 27 3.78 -3.58 16.41
N GLU A 28 4.53 -3.01 17.35
CA GLU A 28 4.24 -3.09 18.79
C GLU A 28 2.93 -2.38 19.17
N LEU A 29 2.57 -1.32 18.47
CA LEU A 29 1.35 -0.53 18.72
C LEU A 29 0.21 -0.86 17.75
N ASP A 30 0.38 -1.84 16.87
CA ASP A 30 -0.55 -2.19 15.78
C ASP A 30 -1.03 -0.96 14.99
N LEU A 31 -0.11 -0.10 14.59
CA LEU A 31 -0.39 1.07 13.77
C LEU A 31 -0.57 0.64 12.30
N TYR A 32 -1.64 -0.09 12.01
CA TYR A 32 -1.84 -0.80 10.76
C TYR A 32 -2.10 0.09 9.53
N THR A 33 -2.42 1.36 9.74
CA THR A 33 -2.63 2.33 8.65
C THR A 33 -1.67 3.50 8.79
N CYS A 34 -0.85 3.71 7.77
CA CYS A 34 -0.08 4.94 7.60
C CYS A 34 -0.84 5.87 6.65
N LEU A 35 -1.42 6.93 7.18
CA LEU A 35 -2.20 7.91 6.44
C LEU A 35 -1.28 9.06 6.01
N ARG A 36 -1.15 9.26 4.71
CA ARG A 36 -0.26 10.27 4.10
C ARG A 36 -1.04 11.18 3.15
N PRO A 37 -1.57 12.34 3.61
CA PRO A 37 -2.14 13.35 2.74
C PRO A 37 -1.05 13.99 1.89
N VAL A 38 -1.29 14.15 0.60
CA VAL A 38 -0.38 14.82 -0.32
C VAL A 38 -1.15 15.89 -1.07
N ARG A 39 -0.78 17.14 -0.85
CA ARG A 39 -1.31 18.30 -1.58
C ARG A 39 -0.25 19.37 -1.71
N TRP A 40 -0.35 20.14 -2.77
CA TRP A 40 0.49 21.32 -2.94
C TRP A 40 -0.05 22.50 -2.12
N PHE A 41 0.85 23.31 -1.59
CA PHE A 41 0.55 24.57 -0.91
C PHE A 41 1.07 25.73 -1.74
N GLU A 42 0.29 26.79 -1.86
CA GLU A 42 0.66 27.97 -2.63
C GLU A 42 1.98 28.58 -2.13
N GLY A 43 2.85 28.92 -3.08
CA GLY A 43 4.18 29.44 -2.79
C GLY A 43 5.28 28.41 -2.61
N VAL A 44 4.94 27.12 -2.51
CA VAL A 44 5.95 26.04 -2.45
C VAL A 44 6.46 25.71 -3.84
N PRO A 45 7.79 25.70 -4.07
CA PRO A 45 8.35 25.27 -5.36
C PRO A 45 7.98 23.82 -5.68
N SER A 46 7.64 23.55 -6.94
CA SER A 46 7.28 22.22 -7.43
C SER A 46 7.89 21.99 -8.81
N PRO A 47 8.27 20.73 -9.13
CA PRO A 47 8.70 20.37 -10.48
C PRO A 47 7.53 20.28 -11.47
N LEU A 48 6.28 20.24 -11.00
CA LEU A 48 5.10 20.14 -11.84
C LEU A 48 4.68 21.49 -12.42
N LYS A 49 4.06 21.46 -13.60
CA LYS A 49 3.45 22.65 -14.22
C LYS A 49 2.19 23.11 -13.47
N SER A 50 1.43 22.18 -12.95
CA SER A 50 0.15 22.43 -12.26
C SER A 50 0.10 21.63 -10.95
N PRO A 51 0.93 21.95 -9.95
CA PRO A 51 1.02 21.16 -8.72
C PRO A 51 -0.28 21.16 -7.90
N GLY A 52 -1.11 22.20 -8.06
CA GLY A 52 -2.41 22.28 -7.40
C GLY A 52 -3.42 21.21 -7.82
N ASP A 53 -3.17 20.49 -8.92
CA ASP A 53 -3.98 19.35 -9.35
C ASP A 53 -3.73 18.10 -8.51
N THR A 54 -2.62 18.07 -7.76
CA THR A 54 -2.27 16.97 -6.86
C THR A 54 -2.86 17.23 -5.48
N ASN A 55 -3.93 16.48 -5.18
CA ASN A 55 -4.59 16.51 -3.87
C ASN A 55 -5.21 15.13 -3.61
N MET A 56 -4.46 14.26 -2.93
CA MET A 56 -4.89 12.90 -2.65
C MET A 56 -4.35 12.40 -1.31
N VAL A 57 -4.96 11.36 -0.78
CA VAL A 57 -4.60 10.77 0.50
C VAL A 57 -4.22 9.31 0.30
N ILE A 58 -3.03 8.93 0.76
CA ILE A 58 -2.56 7.54 0.70
C ILE A 58 -2.82 6.86 2.03
N PHE A 59 -3.50 5.72 1.97
CA PHE A 59 -3.63 4.72 3.02
C PHE A 59 -2.65 3.59 2.72
N ARG A 60 -1.49 3.64 3.34
CA ARG A 60 -0.44 2.63 3.23
C ARG A 60 -0.67 1.58 4.31
N GLU A 61 -0.77 0.30 3.92
CA GLU A 61 -0.68 -0.81 4.86
C GLU A 61 0.67 -0.72 5.61
N ASN A 62 0.67 -1.02 6.90
CA ASN A 62 1.79 -0.64 7.74
C ASN A 62 2.31 -1.76 8.65
N SER A 63 1.74 -2.96 8.57
CA SER A 63 2.06 -4.09 9.47
C SER A 63 2.62 -5.32 8.76
N GLU A 64 2.33 -5.50 7.48
CA GLU A 64 2.69 -6.68 6.69
C GLU A 64 3.65 -6.33 5.54
N ASP A 65 3.59 -7.11 4.47
CA ASP A 65 4.43 -6.99 3.29
C ASP A 65 5.89 -7.35 3.61
N ILE A 66 6.83 -7.00 2.77
CA ILE A 66 8.27 -7.20 3.04
C ILE A 66 8.76 -6.48 4.30
N TYR A 67 8.02 -5.50 4.78
CA TYR A 67 8.28 -4.79 6.05
C TYR A 67 8.06 -5.65 7.31
N ALA A 68 7.47 -6.85 7.16
CA ALA A 68 7.46 -7.85 8.23
C ALA A 68 8.89 -8.26 8.65
N GLY A 69 9.87 -8.04 7.78
CA GLY A 69 11.29 -8.26 8.07
C GLY A 69 11.65 -9.74 8.20
N ILE A 70 10.92 -10.60 7.50
CA ILE A 70 11.21 -12.03 7.43
C ILE A 70 12.16 -12.24 6.26
N GLU A 71 13.45 -12.16 6.55
CA GLU A 71 14.49 -12.32 5.52
C GLU A 71 15.71 -13.04 6.08
N TYR A 72 16.41 -13.72 5.20
CA TYR A 72 17.58 -14.52 5.52
C TYR A 72 18.73 -14.18 4.58
N GLN A 73 19.87 -13.91 5.19
CA GLN A 73 21.09 -13.52 4.44
C GLN A 73 21.58 -14.68 3.58
N ALA A 74 22.11 -14.34 2.40
CA ALA A 74 22.77 -15.29 1.53
C ALA A 74 23.86 -16.07 2.29
N ASP A 75 24.01 -17.35 2.00
CA ASP A 75 24.92 -18.31 2.64
C ASP A 75 24.63 -18.64 4.13
N SER A 76 23.63 -18.02 4.74
CA SER A 76 23.21 -18.42 6.10
C SER A 76 22.58 -19.82 6.09
N ASP A 77 22.65 -20.50 7.24
CA ASP A 77 22.01 -21.82 7.39
C ASP A 77 20.49 -21.74 7.29
N GLU A 78 19.90 -20.61 7.70
CA GLU A 78 18.48 -20.34 7.58
C GLU A 78 18.07 -20.18 6.11
N ALA A 79 18.81 -19.42 5.30
CA ALA A 79 18.53 -19.27 3.89
C ALA A 79 18.63 -20.62 3.16
N LYS A 80 19.64 -21.41 3.45
CA LYS A 80 19.81 -22.78 2.90
C LYS A 80 18.62 -23.66 3.23
N LYS A 81 18.18 -23.68 4.51
CA LYS A 81 17.00 -24.45 4.94
C LYS A 81 15.73 -24.04 4.20
N VAL A 82 15.49 -22.75 4.03
CA VAL A 82 14.31 -22.25 3.30
C VAL A 82 14.38 -22.65 1.83
N VAL A 83 15.55 -22.50 1.19
CA VAL A 83 15.74 -22.89 -0.22
C VAL A 83 15.54 -24.39 -0.41
N ASP A 84 16.13 -25.21 0.45
CA ASP A 84 15.99 -26.67 0.40
C ASP A 84 14.54 -27.10 0.60
N PHE A 85 13.82 -26.49 1.54
CA PHE A 85 12.40 -26.75 1.75
C PHE A 85 11.57 -26.37 0.49
N LEU A 86 11.81 -25.19 -0.06
CA LEU A 86 11.09 -24.72 -1.25
C LEU A 86 11.33 -25.63 -2.45
N ILE A 87 12.56 -26.10 -2.65
CA ILE A 87 12.91 -26.97 -3.79
C ILE A 87 12.41 -28.40 -3.56
N ASN A 88 12.74 -29.01 -2.41
CA ASN A 88 12.55 -30.43 -2.19
C ASN A 88 11.14 -30.78 -1.72
N GLU A 89 10.50 -29.92 -0.90
CA GLU A 89 9.17 -30.19 -0.35
C GLU A 89 8.07 -29.47 -1.15
N MET A 90 8.33 -28.24 -1.62
CA MET A 90 7.33 -27.44 -2.35
C MET A 90 7.48 -27.50 -3.87
N GLY A 91 8.52 -28.16 -4.39
CA GLY A 91 8.75 -28.29 -5.83
C GLY A 91 9.04 -26.97 -6.56
N ALA A 92 9.62 -25.98 -5.86
CA ALA A 92 9.93 -24.67 -6.43
C ALA A 92 11.14 -24.75 -7.37
N THR A 93 10.91 -25.03 -8.64
CA THR A 93 11.96 -25.18 -9.67
C THR A 93 12.50 -23.87 -10.23
N LYS A 94 11.93 -22.72 -9.83
CA LYS A 94 12.24 -21.41 -10.42
C LYS A 94 13.32 -20.63 -9.67
N ILE A 95 13.89 -21.18 -8.59
CA ILE A 95 15.07 -20.60 -7.94
C ILE A 95 16.28 -20.94 -8.81
N ARG A 96 16.61 -20.00 -9.71
CA ARG A 96 17.60 -20.24 -10.76
C ARG A 96 19.00 -20.47 -10.23
N PHE A 97 19.37 -19.77 -9.18
CA PHE A 97 20.70 -19.83 -8.55
C PHE A 97 20.52 -20.10 -7.05
N PRO A 98 20.33 -21.36 -6.62
CA PRO A 98 20.02 -21.71 -5.23
C PRO A 98 21.21 -21.55 -4.29
N GLN A 99 22.42 -21.47 -4.84
CA GLN A 99 23.63 -21.21 -4.06
C GLN A 99 23.78 -19.69 -3.85
N ASN A 100 24.17 -19.29 -2.66
CA ASN A 100 24.46 -17.90 -2.33
C ASN A 100 23.29 -16.94 -2.62
N VAL A 101 22.07 -17.33 -2.23
CA VAL A 101 20.85 -16.57 -2.44
C VAL A 101 20.28 -16.06 -1.11
N GLY A 102 19.94 -14.77 -1.04
CA GLY A 102 19.14 -14.21 0.03
C GLY A 102 17.65 -14.47 -0.20
N ILE A 103 16.90 -14.72 0.85
CA ILE A 103 15.45 -14.98 0.81
C ILE A 103 14.70 -13.95 1.64
N GLY A 104 13.66 -13.34 1.05
CA GLY A 104 12.70 -12.51 1.73
C GLY A 104 11.28 -13.04 1.55
N ILE A 105 10.45 -12.93 2.58
CA ILE A 105 9.06 -13.40 2.58
C ILE A 105 8.12 -12.19 2.63
N LYS A 106 7.14 -12.19 1.75
CA LYS A 106 6.10 -11.16 1.62
C LYS A 106 4.74 -11.72 2.10
N PRO A 107 4.41 -11.60 3.39
CA PRO A 107 3.08 -11.97 3.86
C PRO A 107 2.07 -10.87 3.49
N VAL A 108 0.89 -11.27 3.01
CA VAL A 108 -0.27 -10.41 2.78
C VAL A 108 -1.51 -11.19 3.19
N SER A 109 -2.27 -10.66 4.15
CA SER A 109 -3.45 -11.32 4.70
C SER A 109 -4.76 -10.63 4.30
N ALA A 110 -5.84 -11.39 4.33
CA ALA A 110 -7.19 -10.85 4.13
C ALA A 110 -7.55 -9.86 5.25
N GLU A 111 -7.19 -10.17 6.50
CA GLU A 111 -7.47 -9.32 7.65
C GLU A 111 -6.74 -7.98 7.55
N GLY A 112 -5.42 -8.00 7.31
CA GLY A 112 -4.60 -6.80 7.13
C GLY A 112 -5.10 -5.94 5.98
N THR A 113 -5.46 -6.58 4.86
CA THR A 113 -6.03 -5.90 3.70
C THR A 113 -7.40 -5.27 4.01
N LYS A 114 -8.34 -6.07 4.52
CA LYS A 114 -9.71 -5.61 4.75
C LYS A 114 -9.75 -4.48 5.79
N ARG A 115 -8.95 -4.52 6.85
CA ARG A 115 -8.91 -3.43 7.85
C ARG A 115 -8.37 -2.11 7.26
N LEU A 116 -7.37 -2.17 6.37
CA LEU A 116 -6.84 -0.99 5.67
C LEU A 116 -7.87 -0.40 4.70
N VAL A 117 -8.42 -1.25 3.82
CA VAL A 117 -9.38 -0.81 2.79
C VAL A 117 -10.66 -0.27 3.43
N ARG A 118 -11.14 -0.88 4.51
CA ARG A 118 -12.29 -0.36 5.29
C ARG A 118 -12.04 1.07 5.77
N LYS A 119 -10.83 1.34 6.32
CA LYS A 119 -10.46 2.69 6.74
C LYS A 119 -10.40 3.68 5.58
N SER A 120 -9.91 3.27 4.43
CA SER A 120 -9.83 4.12 3.25
C SER A 120 -11.21 4.46 2.66
N ILE A 121 -12.12 3.48 2.62
CA ILE A 121 -13.51 3.70 2.16
C ILE A 121 -14.25 4.60 3.16
N GLN A 122 -14.14 4.31 4.47
CA GLN A 122 -14.77 5.16 5.49
C GLN A 122 -14.28 6.60 5.41
N TYR A 123 -12.99 6.81 5.18
CA TYR A 123 -12.43 8.16 4.98
C TYR A 123 -13.02 8.84 3.75
N ALA A 124 -13.19 8.12 2.64
CA ALA A 124 -13.81 8.67 1.45
C ALA A 124 -15.28 9.06 1.70
N ILE A 125 -16.01 8.26 2.47
CA ILE A 125 -17.40 8.57 2.92
C ILE A 125 -17.41 9.82 3.80
N ASP A 126 -16.56 9.89 4.82
CA ASP A 126 -16.53 10.97 5.80
C ASP A 126 -16.13 12.32 5.17
N GLN A 127 -15.29 12.29 4.14
CA GLN A 127 -14.79 13.47 3.44
C GLN A 127 -15.53 13.75 2.11
N ASP A 128 -16.54 12.95 1.78
CA ASP A 128 -17.30 13.00 0.53
C ASP A 128 -16.42 13.02 -0.73
N LEU A 129 -15.46 12.10 -0.77
CA LEU A 129 -14.48 11.99 -1.86
C LEU A 129 -14.95 10.98 -2.91
N PRO A 130 -14.73 11.25 -4.22
CA PRO A 130 -15.36 10.49 -5.30
C PRO A 130 -14.74 9.12 -5.59
N SER A 131 -13.58 8.78 -5.03
CA SER A 131 -12.95 7.50 -5.36
C SER A 131 -11.98 6.96 -4.31
N VAL A 132 -11.89 5.63 -4.26
CA VAL A 132 -10.81 4.89 -3.60
C VAL A 132 -10.13 4.01 -4.64
N THR A 133 -8.81 4.14 -4.79
CA THR A 133 -8.02 3.39 -5.77
C THR A 133 -7.14 2.37 -5.06
N LEU A 134 -7.37 1.08 -5.34
CA LEU A 134 -6.54 -0.02 -4.87
C LEU A 134 -5.30 -0.12 -5.76
N VAL A 135 -4.12 0.16 -5.22
CA VAL A 135 -2.87 0.11 -6.00
C VAL A 135 -2.11 -1.17 -5.66
N HIS A 136 -1.76 -1.95 -6.69
CA HIS A 136 -1.20 -3.28 -6.53
C HIS A 136 -0.34 -3.71 -7.73
N LYS A 137 0.44 -4.77 -7.58
CA LYS A 137 1.16 -5.47 -8.66
C LYS A 137 0.62 -6.91 -8.87
N GLY A 138 -0.70 -7.05 -8.81
CA GLY A 138 -1.40 -8.34 -8.83
C GLY A 138 -1.31 -9.11 -10.14
N ASN A 139 -0.95 -8.47 -11.26
CA ASN A 139 -0.66 -9.15 -12.52
C ASN A 139 0.58 -10.06 -12.45
N ILE A 140 1.52 -9.77 -11.53
CA ILE A 140 2.73 -10.55 -11.27
C ILE A 140 2.59 -11.37 -9.98
N MET A 141 2.25 -10.72 -8.87
CA MET A 141 2.11 -11.33 -7.54
C MET A 141 0.64 -11.64 -7.25
N LYS A 142 0.14 -12.70 -7.90
CA LYS A 142 -1.30 -13.01 -7.97
C LYS A 142 -1.92 -13.34 -6.62
N PHE A 143 -1.18 -14.04 -5.74
CA PHE A 143 -1.67 -14.55 -4.46
C PHE A 143 -1.34 -13.64 -3.25
N THR A 144 -0.69 -12.53 -3.50
CA THR A 144 -0.43 -11.49 -2.50
C THR A 144 -1.05 -10.17 -2.95
N GLU A 145 -0.44 -9.46 -3.87
CA GLU A 145 -0.92 -8.19 -4.41
C GLU A 145 -2.28 -8.34 -5.14
N GLY A 146 -2.48 -9.42 -5.89
CA GLY A 146 -3.75 -9.73 -6.54
C GLY A 146 -4.86 -10.01 -5.53
N SER A 147 -4.54 -10.78 -4.48
CA SER A 147 -5.48 -11.03 -3.39
C SER A 147 -5.83 -9.75 -2.63
N PHE A 148 -4.88 -8.84 -2.42
CA PHE A 148 -5.16 -7.51 -1.86
C PHE A 148 -6.26 -6.78 -2.65
N ARG A 149 -6.15 -6.73 -3.98
CA ARG A 149 -7.17 -6.15 -4.85
C ARG A 149 -8.52 -6.85 -4.68
N ASP A 150 -8.52 -8.16 -4.75
CA ASP A 150 -9.76 -8.95 -4.74
C ASP A 150 -10.49 -8.84 -3.40
N TRP A 151 -9.78 -8.93 -2.27
CA TRP A 151 -10.34 -8.70 -0.93
C TRP A 151 -10.81 -7.25 -0.73
N GLY A 152 -10.18 -6.29 -1.39
CA GLY A 152 -10.62 -4.90 -1.37
C GLY A 152 -11.98 -4.71 -2.05
N TYR A 153 -12.19 -5.33 -3.20
CA TYR A 153 -13.48 -5.33 -3.89
C TYR A 153 -14.55 -6.11 -3.12
N GLU A 154 -14.20 -7.31 -2.62
CA GLU A 154 -15.08 -8.12 -1.79
C GLU A 154 -15.60 -7.31 -0.59
N LEU A 155 -14.71 -6.63 0.12
CA LEU A 155 -15.08 -5.76 1.25
C LEU A 155 -16.04 -4.64 0.84
N ALA A 156 -15.78 -3.97 -0.28
CA ALA A 156 -16.63 -2.88 -0.77
C ALA A 156 -18.05 -3.36 -1.05
N ILE A 157 -18.19 -4.57 -1.57
CA ILE A 157 -19.51 -5.20 -1.84
C ILE A 157 -20.17 -5.64 -0.54
N GLU A 158 -19.46 -6.41 0.29
CA GLU A 158 -20.03 -7.05 1.48
C GLU A 158 -20.37 -6.09 2.61
N GLU A 159 -19.50 -5.11 2.87
CA GLU A 159 -19.65 -4.23 4.03
C GLU A 159 -20.24 -2.85 3.69
N PHE A 160 -20.07 -2.38 2.46
CA PHE A 160 -20.53 -1.05 2.03
C PHE A 160 -21.66 -1.09 1.00
N GLY A 161 -22.20 -2.29 0.70
CA GLY A 161 -23.31 -2.46 -0.23
C GLY A 161 -22.96 -2.07 -1.66
N GLY A 162 -21.69 -2.28 -2.06
CA GLY A 162 -21.21 -1.91 -3.37
C GLY A 162 -21.82 -2.77 -4.49
N GLU A 163 -21.99 -2.14 -5.65
CA GLU A 163 -22.47 -2.76 -6.88
C GLU A 163 -21.40 -2.73 -7.95
N LEU A 164 -21.30 -3.78 -8.76
CA LEU A 164 -20.37 -3.80 -9.90
C LEU A 164 -20.71 -2.70 -10.90
N LEU A 165 -19.74 -1.87 -11.23
CA LEU A 165 -19.89 -0.84 -12.23
C LEU A 165 -19.67 -1.45 -13.62
N ASP A 166 -20.66 -1.32 -14.51
CA ASP A 166 -20.61 -1.79 -15.92
C ASP A 166 -20.16 -3.27 -16.06
N GLY A 167 -20.51 -4.12 -15.10
CA GLY A 167 -20.15 -5.54 -15.09
C GLY A 167 -18.79 -5.83 -14.44
N GLY A 168 -18.15 -4.85 -13.84
CA GLY A 168 -16.93 -5.01 -13.06
C GLY A 168 -15.63 -4.79 -13.87
N PRO A 169 -14.46 -4.89 -13.22
CA PRO A 169 -14.26 -5.22 -11.79
C PRO A 169 -14.53 -4.06 -10.83
N TRP A 170 -14.66 -2.83 -11.32
CA TRP A 170 -14.88 -1.67 -10.45
C TRP A 170 -16.21 -1.75 -9.72
N VAL A 171 -16.24 -1.20 -8.52
CA VAL A 171 -17.40 -1.21 -7.64
C VAL A 171 -17.82 0.22 -7.34
N LYS A 172 -19.11 0.46 -7.38
CA LYS A 172 -19.73 1.73 -6.99
C LYS A 172 -20.42 1.55 -5.64
N ILE A 173 -20.17 2.46 -4.70
CA ILE A 173 -20.91 2.58 -3.44
C ILE A 173 -21.59 3.96 -3.39
N SER A 174 -22.73 4.04 -2.74
CA SER A 174 -23.39 5.34 -2.46
C SER A 174 -22.95 5.84 -1.09
N ASN A 175 -22.50 7.09 -1.01
CA ASN A 175 -22.19 7.72 0.27
C ASN A 175 -23.46 7.86 1.11
N PRO A 176 -23.58 7.21 2.27
CA PRO A 176 -24.80 7.24 3.08
C PRO A 176 -25.12 8.62 3.64
N ASN A 177 -24.17 9.54 3.67
CA ASN A 177 -24.34 10.89 4.22
C ASN A 177 -24.81 11.90 3.17
N THR A 178 -24.38 11.75 1.90
CA THR A 178 -24.61 12.74 0.85
C THR A 178 -25.38 12.20 -0.35
N GLY A 179 -25.38 10.87 -0.54
CA GLY A 179 -25.95 10.21 -1.71
C GLY A 179 -25.02 10.24 -2.93
N ASN A 180 -23.84 10.85 -2.83
CA ASN A 180 -22.87 10.87 -3.92
C ASN A 180 -22.25 9.48 -4.17
N ASP A 181 -21.93 9.19 -5.41
CA ASP A 181 -21.24 7.96 -5.80
C ASP A 181 -19.75 8.00 -5.41
N ILE A 182 -19.25 6.92 -4.85
CA ILE A 182 -17.83 6.68 -4.60
C ILE A 182 -17.39 5.45 -5.40
N ILE A 183 -16.40 5.63 -6.26
CA ILE A 183 -15.93 4.55 -7.14
C ILE A 183 -14.71 3.88 -6.50
N ILE A 184 -14.85 2.59 -6.22
CA ILE A 184 -13.73 1.72 -5.83
C ILE A 184 -13.16 1.12 -7.11
N LYS A 185 -11.91 1.44 -7.40
CA LYS A 185 -11.21 1.03 -8.63
C LYS A 185 -9.81 0.53 -8.32
N ASP A 186 -9.15 -0.10 -9.28
CA ASP A 186 -7.78 -0.56 -9.11
C ASP A 186 -6.85 -0.04 -10.21
N VAL A 187 -5.58 0.06 -9.88
CA VAL A 187 -4.51 0.44 -10.81
C VAL A 187 -3.24 -0.36 -10.46
N ILE A 188 -2.58 -0.89 -11.49
CA ILE A 188 -1.27 -1.54 -11.34
C ILE A 188 -0.22 -0.49 -10.91
N ALA A 189 0.64 -0.83 -9.97
CA ALA A 189 1.54 0.09 -9.28
C ALA A 189 2.43 0.94 -10.21
N ASP A 190 3.04 0.33 -11.22
CA ASP A 190 3.84 1.06 -12.21
C ASP A 190 3.01 2.01 -13.08
N ALA A 191 1.80 1.61 -13.44
CA ALA A 191 0.86 2.50 -14.12
C ALA A 191 0.41 3.65 -13.20
N MET A 192 0.24 3.40 -11.90
CA MET A 192 -0.12 4.43 -10.93
C MET A 192 0.95 5.52 -10.83
N LEU A 193 2.23 5.16 -10.77
CA LEU A 193 3.34 6.12 -10.77
C LEU A 193 3.32 7.04 -12.00
N GLN A 194 2.87 6.53 -13.15
CA GLN A 194 2.66 7.32 -14.36
C GLN A 194 1.41 8.20 -14.26
N GLN A 195 0.30 7.61 -13.81
CA GLN A 195 -1.02 8.27 -13.86
C GLN A 195 -1.14 9.42 -12.85
N VAL A 196 -0.50 9.35 -11.70
CA VAL A 196 -0.51 10.46 -10.73
C VAL A 196 0.21 11.71 -11.26
N LEU A 197 1.13 11.53 -12.23
CA LEU A 197 1.75 12.66 -12.94
C LEU A 197 0.85 13.23 -14.05
N LEU A 198 0.22 12.35 -14.83
CA LEU A 198 -0.48 12.73 -16.04
C LEU A 198 -1.93 13.13 -15.79
N ARG A 199 -2.57 12.54 -14.78
CA ARG A 199 -4.01 12.68 -14.49
C ARG A 199 -4.30 12.69 -12.98
N PRO A 200 -3.60 13.55 -12.18
CA PRO A 200 -3.72 13.53 -10.72
C PRO A 200 -5.15 13.73 -10.22
N ARG A 201 -5.97 14.51 -10.93
CA ARG A 201 -7.37 14.80 -10.55
C ARG A 201 -8.31 13.59 -10.58
N GLU A 202 -7.90 12.48 -11.19
CA GLU A 202 -8.70 11.24 -11.21
C GLU A 202 -8.60 10.43 -9.89
N TYR A 203 -7.74 10.84 -8.96
CA TYR A 203 -7.42 10.09 -7.75
C TYR A 203 -7.65 10.92 -6.49
N SER A 204 -8.43 10.38 -5.55
CA SER A 204 -8.74 11.04 -4.27
C SER A 204 -8.14 10.29 -3.10
N VAL A 205 -8.54 9.03 -2.88
CA VAL A 205 -8.00 8.15 -1.87
C VAL A 205 -7.29 6.99 -2.56
N ILE A 206 -6.10 6.66 -2.07
CA ILE A 206 -5.31 5.53 -2.54
C ILE A 206 -5.12 4.56 -1.39
N ALA A 207 -5.50 3.30 -1.57
CA ALA A 207 -5.20 2.22 -0.63
C ALA A 207 -4.20 1.26 -1.26
N THR A 208 -3.11 0.94 -0.56
CA THR A 208 -2.06 0.11 -1.12
C THR A 208 -1.26 -0.61 -0.05
N LEU A 209 -0.56 -1.69 -0.45
CA LEU A 209 0.35 -2.42 0.41
C LEU A 209 1.58 -1.58 0.79
N ASN A 210 2.31 -2.06 1.77
CA ASN A 210 3.33 -1.31 2.49
C ASN A 210 4.43 -0.76 1.57
N LEU A 211 5.07 -1.60 0.75
CA LEU A 211 6.15 -1.17 -0.15
C LEU A 211 5.67 -0.21 -1.23
N ASN A 212 4.57 -0.53 -1.90
CA ASN A 212 4.00 0.35 -2.93
C ASN A 212 3.62 1.71 -2.33
N GLY A 213 3.08 1.72 -1.12
CA GLY A 213 2.72 2.93 -0.40
C GLY A 213 3.93 3.78 -0.01
N ASP A 214 5.06 3.15 0.29
CA ASP A 214 6.32 3.84 0.53
C ASP A 214 6.82 4.57 -0.72
N TYR A 215 6.96 3.84 -1.81
CA TYR A 215 7.40 4.42 -3.08
C TYR A 215 6.48 5.53 -3.59
N LEU A 216 5.17 5.28 -3.56
CA LEU A 216 4.19 6.20 -4.11
C LEU A 216 4.09 7.49 -3.31
N SER A 217 4.16 7.42 -1.98
CA SER A 217 4.08 8.61 -1.14
C SER A 217 5.30 9.53 -1.29
N ASP A 218 6.50 8.97 -1.43
CA ASP A 218 7.70 9.76 -1.66
C ASP A 218 7.70 10.39 -3.06
N ALA A 219 7.28 9.63 -4.07
CA ALA A 219 7.12 10.16 -5.43
C ALA A 219 6.11 11.32 -5.49
N LEU A 220 4.99 11.21 -4.77
CA LEU A 220 3.99 12.27 -4.71
C LEU A 220 4.45 13.47 -3.86
N ALA A 221 5.14 13.23 -2.74
CA ALA A 221 5.70 14.31 -1.93
C ALA A 221 6.66 15.17 -2.75
N ALA A 222 7.56 14.55 -3.52
CA ALA A 222 8.46 15.28 -4.42
C ALA A 222 7.71 16.13 -5.46
N GLN A 223 6.58 15.65 -5.97
CA GLN A 223 5.76 16.35 -6.96
C GLN A 223 5.14 17.65 -6.40
N VAL A 224 4.83 17.69 -5.12
CA VAL A 224 4.25 18.87 -4.46
C VAL A 224 5.28 19.73 -3.72
N GLY A 225 6.58 19.47 -3.92
CA GLY A 225 7.66 20.22 -3.32
C GLY A 225 7.99 19.81 -1.88
N GLY A 226 7.53 18.62 -1.45
CA GLY A 226 7.92 17.98 -0.21
C GLY A 226 9.22 17.18 -0.34
N ILE A 227 9.67 16.61 0.78
CA ILE A 227 10.85 15.73 0.90
C ILE A 227 10.45 14.43 1.57
#